data_ee45c7c3fd6d092fc78858beb0176286
#
_entry.id   ee45c7c3fd6d092fc78858beb0176286
#
_cell.length_a   1.000
_cell.length_b   1.000
_cell.length_c   1.000
_cell.angle_alpha   90.00
_cell.angle_beta   90.00
_cell.angle_gamma   90.00
#
_symmetry.space_group_name_H-M   'P 1'
#
loop_
_entity.id
_entity.type
_entity.pdbx_description
1 polymer ?
#
loop_
_entity_poly.entity_id
_entity_poly.type
_entity_poly.pdbx_seq_one_letter_code
_entity_poly.pdbx_strand_id
1 'polypeptide(L)'
;ENSYTTFHLVNQQKIVASKTLLEYEMLLEEQQFIRVHKSFLVNLQHVKEYKHGDGGKILLSNGLEIEVSRRKKEVFLSQMKGIYKL
;
A
#
# COMPACT_ATOMS: atom_id res chain seq x y z
N GLU A 1 -12.98 6.38 6.88
CA GLU A 1 -13.48 6.58 6.53
C GLU A 1 -13.65 7.46 6.45
N ASN A 2 -13.44 7.68 6.01
CA ASN A 2 -13.60 8.90 6.32
C ASN A 2 -13.13 9.91 5.36
N SER A 3 -13.19 11.18 5.68
CA SER A 3 -12.87 12.30 4.82
C SER A 3 -11.39 12.62 4.73
N TYR A 4 -10.57 11.87 5.44
CA TYR A 4 -9.15 12.22 5.52
C TYR A 4 -8.28 11.02 5.21
N THR A 5 -7.08 11.30 4.69
CA THR A 5 -6.08 10.29 4.43
C THR A 5 -4.79 10.74 5.09
N THR A 6 -4.14 9.82 5.79
CA THR A 6 -2.83 10.11 6.38
C THR A 6 -1.75 9.46 5.52
N PHE A 7 -0.82 10.28 5.05
CA PHE A 7 0.34 9.79 4.31
C PHE A 7 1.46 9.51 5.29
N HIS A 8 2.01 8.31 5.22
CA HIS A 8 3.18 7.93 6.01
C HIS A 8 4.39 7.97 5.09
N LEU A 9 5.27 8.93 5.31
CA LEU A 9 6.40 9.15 4.43
C LEU A 9 7.58 8.27 4.81
N VAL A 10 8.52 8.11 3.89
CA VAL A 10 9.68 7.24 4.13
C VAL A 10 10.55 7.77 5.26
N ASN A 11 10.50 9.07 5.54
CA ASN A 11 11.28 9.66 6.62
C ASN A 11 10.54 9.67 7.95
N GLN A 12 9.48 8.85 8.08
CA GLN A 12 8.69 8.69 9.29
C GLN A 12 7.73 9.84 9.56
N GLN A 13 7.71 10.86 8.74
CA GLN A 13 6.76 11.96 8.90
C GLN A 13 5.38 11.55 8.41
N LYS A 14 4.36 12.25 8.89
CA LYS A 14 2.98 12.01 8.51
C LYS A 14 2.37 13.29 8.01
N ILE A 15 1.55 13.17 6.97
CA ILE A 15 0.81 14.30 6.42
C ILE A 15 -0.65 13.88 6.34
N VAL A 16 -1.53 14.72 6.85
CA VAL A 16 -2.97 14.47 6.78
C VAL A 16 -3.55 15.33 5.67
N ALA A 17 -4.25 14.70 4.77
CA ALA A 17 -4.85 15.38 3.64
C ALA A 17 -6.37 15.17 3.67
N SER A 18 -7.10 16.07 3.01
CA SER A 18 -8.55 16.10 3.14
C SER A 18 -9.28 15.22 2.14
N LYS A 19 -8.57 14.58 1.22
CA LYS A 19 -9.22 13.66 0.29
C LYS A 19 -9.31 12.26 0.88
N THR A 20 -10.28 11.50 0.42
CA THR A 20 -10.46 10.13 0.88
C THR A 20 -9.44 9.21 0.27
N LEU A 21 -9.30 8.02 0.85
CA LEU A 21 -8.38 7.03 0.32
C LEU A 21 -8.78 6.60 -1.09
N LEU A 22 -10.09 6.50 -1.35
CA LEU A 22 -10.55 6.16 -2.69
C LEU A 22 -10.13 7.20 -3.71
N GLU A 23 -10.23 8.47 -3.36
CA GLU A 23 -9.82 9.54 -4.28
C GLU A 23 -8.33 9.45 -4.61
N TYR A 24 -7.51 9.14 -3.59
CA TYR A 24 -6.08 8.99 -3.84
C TYR A 24 -5.77 7.72 -4.62
N GLU A 25 -6.55 6.67 -4.40
CA GLU A 25 -6.37 5.46 -5.20
C GLU A 25 -6.50 5.77 -6.68
N MET A 26 -7.49 6.57 -7.03
CA MET A 26 -7.70 6.94 -8.42
C MET A 26 -6.62 7.89 -8.94
N LEU A 27 -6.23 8.87 -8.12
CA LEU A 27 -5.24 9.84 -8.54
C LEU A 27 -3.85 9.25 -8.71
N LEU A 28 -3.52 8.23 -7.92
CA LEU A 28 -2.18 7.67 -7.89
C LEU A 28 -2.07 6.33 -8.60
N GLU A 29 -3.09 5.98 -9.36
CA GLU A 29 -3.15 4.68 -10.01
C GLU A 29 -1.93 4.43 -10.90
N GLU A 30 -1.52 5.44 -11.66
CA GLU A 30 -0.41 5.29 -12.59
C GLU A 30 0.95 5.46 -11.92
N GLN A 31 0.97 5.72 -10.63
CA GLN A 31 2.21 5.91 -9.88
C GLN A 31 2.60 4.65 -9.11
N GLN A 32 2.02 3.51 -9.48
CA GLN A 32 2.33 2.22 -8.86
C GLN A 32 1.89 2.16 -7.40
N PHE A 33 0.80 2.82 -7.09
CA PHE A 33 0.14 2.64 -5.81
C PHE A 33 -0.96 1.59 -5.96
N ILE A 34 -1.14 0.78 -4.94
CA ILE A 34 -2.19 -0.23 -4.96
C ILE A 34 -2.90 -0.28 -3.62
N ARG A 35 -4.21 -0.47 -3.69
CA ARG A 35 -5.04 -0.61 -2.49
C ARG A 35 -4.92 -2.05 -2.01
N VAL A 36 -4.20 -2.27 -0.91
CA VAL A 36 -3.95 -3.62 -0.41
C VAL A 36 -4.90 -4.00 0.72
N HIS A 37 -5.65 -3.04 1.18
CA HIS A 37 -6.56 -3.22 2.32
C HIS A 37 -7.57 -2.08 2.25
N LYS A 38 -8.73 -2.26 2.85
CA LYS A 38 -9.72 -1.18 2.80
C LYS A 38 -9.19 0.12 3.40
N SER A 39 -8.19 0.02 4.25
CA SER A 39 -7.64 1.18 4.94
C SER A 39 -6.25 1.58 4.45
N PHE A 40 -5.66 0.85 3.51
CA PHE A 40 -4.27 1.12 3.14
C PHE A 40 -4.06 1.14 1.64
N LEU A 41 -3.36 2.19 1.20
CA LEU A 41 -2.91 2.36 -0.17
C LEU A 41 -1.38 2.44 -0.11
N VAL A 42 -0.69 1.59 -0.87
CA VAL A 42 0.74 1.40 -0.73
C VAL A 42 1.46 1.71 -2.03
N ASN A 43 2.59 2.42 -1.93
CA ASN A 43 3.47 2.64 -3.07
C ASN A 43 4.33 1.39 -3.23
N LEU A 44 4.15 0.68 -4.33
CA LEU A 44 4.83 -0.59 -4.56
C LEU A 44 6.34 -0.45 -4.60
N GLN A 45 6.84 0.73 -4.97
CA GLN A 45 8.28 0.94 -5.03
C GLN A 45 8.93 0.98 -3.66
N HIS A 46 8.14 1.12 -2.61
CA HIS A 46 8.67 1.16 -1.25
C HIS A 46 8.36 -0.10 -0.46
N VAL A 47 7.94 -1.16 -1.14
CA VAL A 47 7.76 -2.45 -0.50
C VAL A 47 9.13 -3.11 -0.37
N LYS A 48 9.51 -3.41 0.86
CA LYS A 48 10.80 -4.01 1.14
C LYS A 48 10.71 -5.53 1.17
N GLU A 49 9.61 -6.04 1.68
CA GLU A 49 9.45 -7.47 1.85
C GLU A 49 7.98 -7.83 1.95
N TYR A 50 7.61 -8.99 1.42
CA TYR A 50 6.30 -9.55 1.62
C TYR A 50 6.44 -10.78 2.50
N LYS A 51 5.77 -10.77 3.64
CA LYS A 51 5.84 -11.89 4.59
C LYS A 51 4.65 -12.79 4.37
N HIS A 52 4.91 -13.99 3.91
CA HIS A 52 3.86 -15.00 3.74
C HIS A 52 3.41 -15.48 5.11
N GLY A 53 2.26 -16.14 5.13
CA GLY A 53 1.72 -16.67 6.37
C GLY A 53 0.29 -16.23 6.51
N ASP A 54 -0.21 -16.30 7.73
CA ASP A 54 -1.61 -15.97 7.98
C ASP A 54 -1.88 -14.55 7.58
N GLY A 55 -2.63 -14.39 6.50
CA GLY A 55 -3.07 -13.09 6.08
C GLY A 55 -2.09 -12.29 5.23
N GLY A 56 -0.80 -12.63 5.26
CA GLY A 56 0.16 -11.90 4.48
C GLY A 56 0.39 -10.46 4.98
N LYS A 57 1.64 -10.04 5.02
CA LYS A 57 1.99 -8.70 5.46
C LYS A 57 3.06 -8.12 4.57
N ILE A 58 3.05 -6.79 4.42
CA ILE A 58 4.04 -6.06 3.65
C ILE A 58 4.88 -5.26 4.62
N LEU A 59 6.21 -5.36 4.47
CA LEU A 59 7.13 -4.48 5.19
C LEU A 59 7.56 -3.38 4.25
N LEU A 60 7.39 -2.15 4.67
CA LEU A 60 7.72 -0.97 3.87
C LEU A 60 9.08 -0.41 4.25
N SER A 61 9.62 0.43 3.36
CA SER A 61 10.92 1.06 3.56
C SER A 61 11.02 1.85 4.86
N ASN A 62 9.90 2.40 5.31
CA ASN A 62 9.89 3.19 6.54
C ASN A 62 9.69 2.35 7.80
N GLY A 63 9.69 1.03 7.65
CA GLY A 63 9.56 0.14 8.80
C GLY A 63 8.15 -0.27 9.16
N LEU A 64 7.15 0.28 8.52
CA LEU A 64 5.77 -0.08 8.80
C LEU A 64 5.44 -1.44 8.23
N GLU A 65 4.63 -2.21 8.96
CA GLU A 65 4.07 -3.46 8.47
C GLU A 65 2.58 -3.26 8.21
N ILE A 66 2.14 -3.66 7.04
CA ILE A 66 0.76 -3.44 6.59
C ILE A 66 0.15 -4.79 6.23
N GLU A 67 -1.04 -5.05 6.72
CA GLU A 67 -1.77 -6.25 6.35
C GLU A 67 -2.33 -6.11 4.94
N VAL A 68 -2.26 -7.21 4.20
CA VAL A 68 -2.88 -7.30 2.87
C VAL A 68 -4.16 -8.09 3.03
N SER A 69 -5.28 -7.53 2.59
CA SER A 69 -6.54 -8.26 2.70
C SER A 69 -6.53 -9.45 1.74
N ARG A 70 -7.31 -10.47 2.07
CA ARG A 70 -7.39 -11.66 1.23
C ARG A 70 -7.78 -11.31 -0.20
N ARG A 71 -8.71 -10.40 -0.33
CA ARG A 71 -9.22 -10.04 -1.65
C ARG A 71 -8.19 -9.37 -2.50
N LYS A 72 -7.22 -8.70 -1.87
CA LYS A 72 -6.21 -7.93 -2.60
C LYS A 72 -4.89 -8.66 -2.76
N LYS A 73 -4.77 -9.82 -2.14
CA LYS A 73 -3.49 -10.53 -2.10
C LYS A 73 -2.99 -10.89 -3.49
N GLU A 74 -3.84 -11.47 -4.31
CA GLU A 74 -3.42 -11.90 -5.64
C GLU A 74 -3.10 -10.71 -6.54
N VAL A 75 -3.90 -9.66 -6.43
CA VAL A 75 -3.65 -8.47 -7.21
C VAL A 75 -2.31 -7.86 -6.82
N PHE A 76 -2.05 -7.78 -5.51
CA PHE A 76 -0.80 -7.25 -5.02
C PHE A 76 0.39 -8.06 -5.53
N LEU A 77 0.34 -9.38 -5.39
CA LEU A 77 1.44 -10.22 -5.82
C LEU A 77 1.65 -10.15 -7.33
N SER A 78 0.58 -10.07 -8.07
CA SER A 78 0.67 -9.93 -9.52
C SER A 78 1.37 -8.63 -9.91
N GLN A 79 1.03 -7.54 -9.22
CA GLN A 79 1.65 -6.25 -9.49
C GLN A 79 3.15 -6.28 -9.12
N MET A 80 3.48 -6.96 -8.03
CA MET A 80 4.87 -7.06 -7.62
C MET A 80 5.70 -7.83 -8.64
N LYS A 81 5.13 -8.89 -9.21
CA LYS A 81 5.82 -9.64 -10.25
C LYS A 81 6.10 -8.77 -11.46
N GLY A 82 5.17 -7.92 -11.82
CA GLY A 82 5.36 -7.02 -12.95
C GLY A 82 6.50 -6.04 -12.73
N ILE A 83 6.73 -5.63 -11.48
CA ILE A 83 7.75 -4.65 -11.15
C ILE A 83 9.10 -5.31 -10.90
N TYR A 84 9.11 -6.39 -10.16
CA TYR A 84 10.36 -7.00 -9.68
C TYR A 84 10.70 -8.32 -10.35
N LYS A 85 9.86 -8.80 -11.23
CA LYS A 85 10.12 -10.06 -11.96
C LYS A 85 10.39 -11.22 -11.01
N LEU A 86 9.57 -11.32 -10.01
CA LEU A 86 9.70 -12.38 -9.01
C LEU A 86 9.46 -13.77 -9.59
#